data_510deab54f40e2a446b26833ab14b4ed
#
_entry.id   510deab54f40e2a446b26833ab14b4ed
#
_cell.length_a   1.000
_cell.length_b   1.000
_cell.length_c   1.000
_cell.angle_alpha   90.00
_cell.angle_beta   90.00
_cell.angle_gamma   90.00
#
_symmetry.space_group_name_H-M   'P 1'
#
loop_
_entity.id
_entity.type
_entity.pdbx_description
1 polymer ?
#
loop_
_entity_poly.entity_id
_entity_poly.type
_entity_poly.pdbx_seq_one_letter_code
_entity_poly.pdbx_strand_id
1 'polypeptide(L)'
;SSAEAYESVQFIVTQVRFGWLIRNIHSWSANLLIALAFAHFFSVFFLKSYRKPRELTWLTGIILLFLMLGFGFSGYLLPWNELSFFATKVGTGIAGAVPVIGPFTLRLLRGGDDVTGATLSRFYGLHVAILPAITTALVLAHLVLVQRQGMSVPLSIERAQKEGKRGTLPQMKFFPNYILRDVLAWYVVLAVVAALAAFYPWELGTKADPFAVVPPGIRPEWYFLAMFHTLKLVPSHVLGFEGEHLGVVAFGLVALFLVLVPFLDRRASRGERSPVFTVLAGLGLAYLVVFTIIGHYAK
;
A
#
# COMPACT_ATOMS: atom_id res chain seq x y z
N SER A 1 19.98 18.10 3.66
CA SER A 1 19.08 19.11 4.23
C SER A 1 17.93 19.42 3.29
N SER A 2 16.85 20.03 3.76
CA SER A 2 15.73 20.47 2.90
C SER A 2 16.15 21.51 1.85
N ALA A 3 17.23 22.24 2.10
CA ALA A 3 17.79 23.20 1.13
C ALA A 3 18.42 22.52 -0.09
N GLU A 4 18.87 21.28 0.03
CA GLU A 4 19.66 20.56 -0.98
C GLU A 4 18.96 19.32 -1.54
N ALA A 5 17.86 18.90 -0.93
CA ALA A 5 17.20 17.63 -1.29
C ALA A 5 16.70 17.63 -2.73
N TYR A 6 16.04 18.70 -3.15
CA TYR A 6 15.55 18.85 -4.51
C TYR A 6 16.71 18.87 -5.51
N GLU A 7 17.75 19.70 -5.25
CA GLU A 7 18.93 19.82 -6.10
C GLU A 7 19.71 18.52 -6.20
N SER A 8 19.78 17.76 -5.11
CA SER A 8 20.41 16.42 -5.11
C SER A 8 19.69 15.46 -6.05
N VAL A 9 18.35 15.43 -6.02
CA VAL A 9 17.58 14.60 -6.95
C VAL A 9 17.68 15.13 -8.37
N GLN A 10 17.64 16.44 -8.57
CA GLN A 10 17.83 17.07 -9.88
C GLN A 10 19.20 16.72 -10.45
N PHE A 11 20.27 16.80 -9.66
CA PHE A 11 21.62 16.38 -10.07
C PHE A 11 21.66 14.92 -10.49
N ILE A 12 21.04 14.01 -9.71
CA ILE A 12 20.97 12.59 -10.08
C ILE A 12 20.28 12.42 -11.44
N VAL A 13 19.17 13.09 -11.65
CA VAL A 13 18.38 12.94 -12.88
C VAL A 13 19.09 13.54 -14.11
N THR A 14 19.85 14.65 -13.94
CA THR A 14 20.41 15.41 -15.07
C THR A 14 21.89 15.18 -15.31
N GLN A 15 22.68 14.88 -14.26
CA GLN A 15 24.15 14.83 -14.34
C GLN A 15 24.72 13.42 -14.16
N VAL A 16 24.02 12.54 -13.42
CA VAL A 16 24.50 11.17 -13.19
C VAL A 16 24.12 10.28 -14.38
N ARG A 17 25.10 9.58 -14.94
CA ARG A 17 24.87 8.64 -16.05
C ARG A 17 23.81 7.60 -15.66
N PHE A 18 22.72 7.52 -16.42
CA PHE A 18 21.54 6.69 -16.14
C PHE A 18 20.80 7.00 -14.82
N GLY A 19 21.11 8.09 -14.13
CA GLY A 19 20.44 8.47 -12.89
C GLY A 19 18.94 8.67 -13.07
N TRP A 20 18.51 9.30 -14.17
CA TRP A 20 17.10 9.41 -14.55
C TRP A 20 16.41 8.05 -14.69
N LEU A 21 17.09 7.06 -15.30
CA LEU A 21 16.53 5.74 -15.52
C LEU A 21 16.38 4.97 -14.19
N ILE A 22 17.41 5.01 -13.34
CA ILE A 22 17.38 4.35 -12.00
C ILE A 22 16.25 4.95 -11.16
N ARG A 23 16.11 6.28 -11.12
CA ARG A 23 15.00 6.94 -10.41
C ARG A 23 13.64 6.49 -10.96
N ASN A 24 13.48 6.44 -12.28
CA ASN A 24 12.21 6.04 -12.88
C ASN A 24 11.90 4.56 -12.67
N ILE A 25 12.89 3.68 -12.73
CA ILE A 25 12.75 2.27 -12.36
C ILE A 25 12.26 2.15 -10.91
N HIS A 26 12.85 2.92 -9.98
CA HIS A 26 12.42 2.93 -8.59
C HIS A 26 10.95 3.38 -8.44
N SER A 27 10.57 4.50 -9.07
CA SER A 27 9.22 5.04 -9.01
C SER A 27 8.18 4.08 -9.61
N TRP A 28 8.44 3.51 -10.78
CA TRP A 28 7.54 2.54 -11.41
C TRP A 28 7.46 1.23 -10.61
N SER A 29 8.60 0.74 -10.09
CA SER A 29 8.62 -0.46 -9.25
C SER A 29 7.79 -0.27 -7.98
N ALA A 30 7.89 0.90 -7.33
CA ALA A 30 7.11 1.21 -6.15
C ALA A 30 5.60 1.22 -6.44
N ASN A 31 5.18 1.89 -7.53
CA ASN A 31 3.78 1.92 -7.94
C ASN A 31 3.22 0.54 -8.28
N LEU A 32 3.96 -0.24 -9.07
CA LEU A 32 3.56 -1.61 -9.45
C LEU A 32 3.55 -2.54 -8.25
N LEU A 33 4.52 -2.41 -7.33
CA LEU A 33 4.56 -3.22 -6.10
C LEU A 33 3.31 -2.98 -5.25
N ILE A 34 2.88 -1.73 -5.05
CA ILE A 34 1.67 -1.42 -4.29
C ILE A 34 0.42 -1.94 -5.02
N ALA A 35 0.33 -1.78 -6.34
CA ALA A 35 -0.78 -2.32 -7.12
C ALA A 35 -0.88 -3.84 -7.03
N LEU A 36 0.25 -4.54 -7.16
CA LEU A 36 0.33 -5.99 -7.03
C LEU A 36 0.09 -6.47 -5.60
N ALA A 37 0.48 -5.69 -4.58
CA ALA A 37 0.16 -5.99 -3.18
C ALA A 37 -1.35 -5.94 -2.93
N PHE A 38 -2.08 -4.96 -3.47
CA PHE A 38 -3.55 -4.95 -3.44
C PHE A 38 -4.15 -6.12 -4.20
N ALA A 39 -3.66 -6.42 -5.41
CA ALA A 39 -4.14 -7.57 -6.19
C ALA A 39 -3.92 -8.88 -5.43
N HIS A 40 -2.75 -9.06 -4.81
CA HIS A 40 -2.45 -10.20 -3.95
C HIS A 40 -3.37 -10.26 -2.73
N PHE A 41 -3.55 -9.15 -2.01
CA PHE A 41 -4.46 -9.06 -0.88
C PHE A 41 -5.89 -9.50 -1.24
N PHE A 42 -6.47 -8.96 -2.31
CA PHE A 42 -7.82 -9.34 -2.74
C PHE A 42 -7.88 -10.78 -3.22
N SER A 43 -6.86 -11.27 -3.93
CA SER A 43 -6.77 -12.68 -4.33
C SER A 43 -6.80 -13.61 -3.11
N VAL A 44 -5.98 -13.34 -2.10
CA VAL A 44 -5.96 -14.10 -0.83
C VAL A 44 -7.32 -14.02 -0.13
N PHE A 45 -7.95 -12.84 -0.13
CA PHE A 45 -9.25 -12.62 0.49
C PHE A 45 -10.37 -13.41 -0.21
N PHE A 46 -10.48 -13.33 -1.54
CA PHE A 46 -11.50 -14.06 -2.31
C PHE A 46 -11.33 -15.57 -2.23
N LEU A 47 -10.09 -16.06 -2.27
CA LEU A 47 -9.77 -17.48 -2.14
C LEU A 47 -9.89 -18.01 -0.70
N LYS A 48 -10.16 -17.14 0.28
CA LYS A 48 -10.23 -17.50 1.70
C LYS A 48 -8.92 -18.14 2.20
N SER A 49 -7.78 -17.72 1.67
CA SER A 49 -6.48 -18.30 2.00
C SER A 49 -5.98 -17.91 3.41
N TYR A 50 -6.67 -16.99 4.08
CA TYR A 50 -6.43 -16.57 5.47
C TYR A 50 -6.96 -17.54 6.52
N ARG A 51 -7.75 -18.55 6.13
CA ARG A 51 -8.35 -19.51 7.07
C ARG A 51 -7.30 -20.40 7.74
N LYS A 52 -7.67 -21.04 8.86
CA LYS A 52 -6.78 -21.97 9.58
C LYS A 52 -6.02 -22.93 8.67
N PRO A 53 -4.73 -23.13 8.92
CA PRO A 53 -3.87 -22.59 9.98
C PRO A 53 -3.08 -21.33 9.58
N ARG A 54 -3.60 -20.49 8.65
CA ARG A 54 -2.86 -19.39 7.99
C ARG A 54 -3.16 -18.01 8.56
N GLU A 55 -3.70 -17.92 9.78
CA GLU A 55 -4.03 -16.65 10.44
C GLU A 55 -2.79 -15.75 10.58
N LEU A 56 -1.65 -16.32 11.01
CA LEU A 56 -0.41 -15.56 11.15
C LEU A 56 0.14 -15.09 9.80
N THR A 57 -0.01 -15.90 8.76
CA THR A 57 0.37 -15.50 7.39
C THR A 57 -0.47 -14.30 6.93
N TRP A 58 -1.78 -14.31 7.22
CA TRP A 58 -2.64 -13.17 6.94
C TRP A 58 -2.23 -11.92 7.73
N LEU A 59 -2.01 -12.03 9.04
CA LEU A 59 -1.60 -10.90 9.89
C LEU A 59 -0.30 -10.27 9.40
N THR A 60 0.71 -11.07 9.12
CA THR A 60 1.97 -10.56 8.55
C THR A 60 1.76 -9.91 7.19
N GLY A 61 0.86 -10.45 6.35
CA GLY A 61 0.50 -9.87 5.06
C GLY A 61 -0.19 -8.51 5.18
N ILE A 62 -1.11 -8.35 6.13
CA ILE A 62 -1.76 -7.05 6.40
C ILE A 62 -0.74 -6.01 6.87
N ILE A 63 0.17 -6.38 7.78
CA ILE A 63 1.23 -5.47 8.23
C ILE A 63 2.14 -5.10 7.06
N LEU A 64 2.51 -6.05 6.20
CA LEU A 64 3.29 -5.78 4.99
C LEU A 64 2.59 -4.82 4.04
N LEU A 65 1.26 -4.95 3.85
CA LEU A 65 0.49 -4.01 3.03
C LEU A 65 0.57 -2.58 3.60
N PHE A 66 0.40 -2.41 4.91
CA PHE A 66 0.54 -1.09 5.55
C PHE A 66 1.98 -0.55 5.46
N LEU A 67 3.00 -1.40 5.57
CA LEU A 67 4.39 -0.99 5.37
C LEU A 67 4.63 -0.52 3.93
N MET A 68 4.06 -1.19 2.92
CA MET A 68 4.17 -0.74 1.52
C MET A 68 3.53 0.65 1.32
N LEU A 69 2.37 0.91 1.92
CA LEU A 69 1.76 2.24 1.93
C LEU A 69 2.64 3.26 2.67
N GLY A 70 3.25 2.87 3.79
CA GLY A 70 4.22 3.69 4.52
C GLY A 70 5.46 4.02 3.69
N PHE A 71 5.97 3.07 2.90
CA PHE A 71 7.04 3.35 1.92
C PHE A 71 6.61 4.37 0.88
N GLY A 72 5.43 4.18 0.28
CA GLY A 72 4.90 5.12 -0.70
C GLY A 72 4.77 6.53 -0.13
N PHE A 73 4.22 6.65 1.09
CA PHE A 73 4.05 7.93 1.75
C PHE A 73 5.38 8.59 2.14
N SER A 74 6.29 7.83 2.75
CA SER A 74 7.58 8.39 3.20
C SER A 74 8.49 8.74 2.02
N GLY A 75 8.52 7.92 0.97
CA GLY A 75 9.34 8.16 -0.22
C GLY A 75 8.86 9.34 -1.06
N TYR A 76 7.56 9.61 -1.03
CA TYR A 76 6.97 10.69 -1.80
C TYR A 76 7.51 12.08 -1.45
N LEU A 77 7.80 12.35 -0.16
CA LEU A 77 8.36 13.62 0.30
C LEU A 77 9.83 13.82 -0.10
N LEU A 78 10.61 12.75 -0.30
CA LEU A 78 12.07 12.84 -0.38
C LEU A 78 12.60 13.74 -1.51
N PRO A 79 11.96 13.84 -2.70
CA PRO A 79 12.36 14.79 -3.73
C PRO A 79 12.19 16.25 -3.34
N TRP A 80 11.45 16.57 -2.27
CA TRP A 80 11.17 17.91 -1.79
C TRP A 80 10.61 18.82 -2.88
N ASN A 81 9.68 18.29 -3.68
CA ASN A 81 8.94 19.08 -4.65
C ASN A 81 7.63 19.60 -4.05
N GLU A 82 7.03 20.58 -4.71
CA GLU A 82 5.84 21.30 -4.24
C GLU A 82 4.67 20.34 -3.96
N LEU A 83 4.38 19.46 -4.91
CA LEU A 83 3.26 18.53 -4.79
C LEU A 83 3.43 17.58 -3.58
N SER A 84 4.63 17.00 -3.42
CA SER A 84 4.92 16.09 -2.31
C SER A 84 4.95 16.78 -0.95
N PHE A 85 5.41 18.02 -0.90
CA PHE A 85 5.43 18.84 0.32
C PHE A 85 4.00 19.06 0.84
N PHE A 86 3.12 19.60 -0.01
CA PHE A 86 1.74 19.87 0.39
C PHE A 86 0.92 18.59 0.63
N ALA A 87 1.13 17.54 -0.17
CA ALA A 87 0.49 16.25 0.08
C ALA A 87 0.94 15.64 1.42
N THR A 88 2.22 15.81 1.81
CA THR A 88 2.71 15.38 3.12
C THR A 88 2.08 16.20 4.26
N LYS A 89 1.89 17.51 4.05
CA LYS A 89 1.22 18.39 5.01
C LYS A 89 -0.21 17.89 5.28
N VAL A 90 -0.95 17.55 4.21
CA VAL A 90 -2.31 16.98 4.32
C VAL A 90 -2.27 15.59 4.98
N GLY A 91 -1.44 14.66 4.50
CA GLY A 91 -1.42 13.30 5.01
C GLY A 91 -0.99 13.20 6.48
N THR A 92 -0.02 14.02 6.92
CA THR A 92 0.34 14.09 8.34
C THR A 92 -0.74 14.79 9.16
N GLY A 93 -1.49 15.74 8.59
CA GLY A 93 -2.69 16.34 9.20
C GLY A 93 -3.75 15.29 9.51
N ILE A 94 -4.08 14.44 8.53
CA ILE A 94 -5.01 13.31 8.71
C ILE A 94 -4.54 12.37 9.85
N ALA A 95 -3.24 12.08 9.94
CA ALA A 95 -2.69 11.31 11.06
C ALA A 95 -2.84 12.04 12.40
N GLY A 96 -2.79 13.38 12.38
CA GLY A 96 -3.05 14.25 13.52
C GLY A 96 -4.50 14.26 14.01
N ALA A 97 -5.44 13.92 13.12
CA ALA A 97 -6.88 13.85 13.43
C ALA A 97 -7.28 12.54 14.14
N VAL A 98 -6.36 11.61 14.38
CA VAL A 98 -6.67 10.41 15.17
C VAL A 98 -6.95 10.82 16.63
N PRO A 99 -8.14 10.51 17.19
CA PRO A 99 -8.47 10.89 18.56
C PRO A 99 -7.41 10.41 19.56
N VAL A 100 -7.12 11.24 20.58
CA VAL A 100 -6.19 10.99 21.68
C VAL A 100 -4.72 10.97 21.27
N ILE A 101 -4.33 10.16 20.28
CA ILE A 101 -2.92 9.96 19.88
C ILE A 101 -2.48 10.85 18.72
N GLY A 102 -3.43 11.49 18.02
CA GLY A 102 -3.16 12.29 16.82
C GLY A 102 -2.11 13.38 17.00
N PRO A 103 -2.22 14.27 17.99
CA PRO A 103 -1.22 15.31 18.23
C PRO A 103 0.20 14.76 18.47
N PHE A 104 0.30 13.64 19.18
CA PHE A 104 1.59 12.95 19.37
C PHE A 104 2.12 12.39 18.05
N THR A 105 1.26 11.70 17.28
CA THR A 105 1.62 11.10 16.00
C THR A 105 2.06 12.17 15.00
N LEU A 106 1.34 13.28 14.92
CA LEU A 106 1.68 14.40 14.05
C LEU A 106 3.07 14.95 14.37
N ARG A 107 3.34 15.25 15.65
CA ARG A 107 4.66 15.76 16.07
C ARG A 107 5.78 14.74 15.89
N LEU A 108 5.48 13.46 16.10
CA LEU A 108 6.42 12.37 15.85
C LEU A 108 6.81 12.30 14.36
N LEU A 109 5.84 12.39 13.46
CA LEU A 109 6.08 12.35 12.02
C LEU A 109 6.77 13.64 11.54
N ARG A 110 6.25 14.81 11.88
CA ARG A 110 6.79 16.09 11.38
C ARG A 110 8.09 16.51 12.05
N GLY A 111 8.27 16.15 13.30
CA GLY A 111 9.39 16.68 14.11
C GLY A 111 9.13 18.08 14.67
N GLY A 112 7.88 18.52 14.61
CA GLY A 112 7.39 19.83 15.04
C GLY A 112 5.92 19.99 14.66
N ASP A 113 5.44 21.21 14.65
CA ASP A 113 4.03 21.50 14.35
C ASP A 113 3.76 21.59 12.83
N ASP A 114 4.79 21.83 12.01
CA ASP A 114 4.66 21.88 10.54
C ASP A 114 5.69 21.02 9.81
N VAL A 115 5.49 20.84 8.48
CA VAL A 115 6.42 20.12 7.61
C VAL A 115 7.66 20.98 7.37
N THR A 116 8.81 20.47 7.78
CA THR A 116 10.09 21.16 7.72
C THR A 116 11.22 20.22 7.33
N GLY A 117 12.48 20.72 7.33
CA GLY A 117 13.66 19.87 7.15
C GLY A 117 13.78 18.76 8.20
N ALA A 118 13.21 18.92 9.39
CA ALA A 118 13.12 17.85 10.39
C ALA A 118 12.21 16.71 9.92
N THR A 119 11.08 17.05 9.28
CA THR A 119 10.18 16.07 8.66
C THR A 119 10.91 15.29 7.56
N LEU A 120 11.60 15.99 6.67
CA LEU A 120 12.36 15.36 5.59
C LEU A 120 13.41 14.38 6.13
N SER A 121 14.17 14.77 7.14
CA SER A 121 15.20 13.91 7.76
C SER A 121 14.60 12.66 8.39
N ARG A 122 13.45 12.79 9.07
CA ARG A 122 12.72 11.64 9.65
C ARG A 122 12.20 10.70 8.58
N PHE A 123 11.56 11.25 7.54
CA PHE A 123 11.05 10.46 6.41
C PHE A 123 12.17 9.76 5.65
N TYR A 124 13.31 10.42 5.49
CA TYR A 124 14.49 9.79 4.91
C TYR A 124 14.96 8.60 5.75
N GLY A 125 15.15 8.77 7.06
CA GLY A 125 15.54 7.68 7.96
C GLY A 125 14.52 6.54 7.99
N LEU A 126 13.22 6.86 7.98
CA LEU A 126 12.14 5.86 7.87
C LEU A 126 12.27 5.08 6.56
N HIS A 127 12.37 5.79 5.42
CA HIS A 127 12.31 5.18 4.09
C HIS A 127 13.54 4.34 3.76
N VAL A 128 14.75 4.79 4.13
CA VAL A 128 15.99 4.10 3.74
C VAL A 128 16.54 3.13 4.78
N ALA A 129 16.10 3.22 6.04
CA ALA A 129 16.64 2.38 7.11
C ALA A 129 15.55 1.59 7.84
N ILE A 130 14.59 2.27 8.49
CA ILE A 130 13.65 1.62 9.41
C ILE A 130 12.67 0.74 8.64
N LEU A 131 11.97 1.29 7.63
CA LEU A 131 11.01 0.52 6.84
C LEU A 131 11.66 -0.65 6.11
N PRO A 132 12.82 -0.51 5.43
CA PRO A 132 13.49 -1.65 4.81
C PRO A 132 13.86 -2.75 5.80
N ALA A 133 14.39 -2.40 6.98
CA ALA A 133 14.78 -3.38 8.00
C ALA A 133 13.56 -4.18 8.51
N ILE A 134 12.47 -3.48 8.88
CA ILE A 134 11.25 -4.12 9.37
C ILE A 134 10.61 -4.96 8.27
N THR A 135 10.51 -4.42 7.05
CA THR A 135 9.90 -5.13 5.93
C THR A 135 10.67 -6.37 5.56
N THR A 136 12.00 -6.31 5.51
CA THR A 136 12.85 -7.49 5.23
C THR A 136 12.60 -8.58 6.26
N ALA A 137 12.63 -8.26 7.55
CA ALA A 137 12.37 -9.23 8.61
C ALA A 137 10.96 -9.83 8.49
N LEU A 138 9.96 -8.99 8.20
CA LEU A 138 8.58 -9.43 8.12
C LEU A 138 8.28 -10.24 6.84
N VAL A 139 8.89 -9.89 5.70
CA VAL A 139 8.81 -10.69 4.46
C VAL A 139 9.42 -12.06 4.68
N LEU A 140 10.59 -12.15 5.32
CA LEU A 140 11.20 -13.44 5.65
C LEU A 140 10.28 -14.27 6.56
N ALA A 141 9.69 -13.67 7.58
CA ALA A 141 8.72 -14.34 8.44
C ALA A 141 7.47 -14.80 7.66
N HIS A 142 6.93 -13.95 6.78
CA HIS A 142 5.79 -14.27 5.92
C HIS A 142 6.07 -15.45 4.99
N LEU A 143 7.22 -15.46 4.33
CA LEU A 143 7.66 -16.54 3.45
C LEU A 143 7.89 -17.86 4.23
N VAL A 144 8.48 -17.80 5.42
CA VAL A 144 8.64 -18.98 6.30
C VAL A 144 7.28 -19.55 6.70
N LEU A 145 6.30 -18.70 7.03
CA LEU A 145 4.94 -19.14 7.33
C LEU A 145 4.27 -19.80 6.12
N VAL A 146 4.39 -19.20 4.93
CA VAL A 146 3.88 -19.78 3.67
C VAL A 146 4.54 -21.14 3.40
N GLN A 147 5.86 -21.23 3.57
CA GLN A 147 6.61 -22.48 3.34
C GLN A 147 6.19 -23.59 4.32
N ARG A 148 5.98 -23.26 5.60
CA ARG A 148 5.58 -24.23 6.63
C ARG A 148 4.14 -24.69 6.48
N GLN A 149 3.23 -23.81 6.10
CA GLN A 149 1.79 -24.07 6.02
C GLN A 149 1.36 -24.58 4.64
N GLY A 150 2.20 -24.43 3.63
CA GLY A 150 1.91 -24.75 2.22
C GLY A 150 0.89 -23.80 1.60
N MET A 151 0.65 -23.96 0.31
CA MET A 151 -0.37 -23.19 -0.42
C MET A 151 -1.79 -23.58 0.02
N SER A 152 -2.68 -22.59 0.08
CA SER A 152 -4.09 -22.83 0.35
C SER A 152 -4.77 -23.49 -0.85
N VAL A 153 -5.46 -24.60 -0.63
CA VAL A 153 -6.34 -25.20 -1.64
C VAL A 153 -7.64 -24.41 -1.70
N PRO A 154 -8.14 -24.02 -2.89
CA PRO A 154 -9.44 -23.38 -3.02
C PRO A 154 -10.58 -24.22 -2.41
N LEU A 155 -11.49 -23.57 -1.69
CA LEU A 155 -12.61 -24.24 -0.99
C LEU A 155 -13.49 -25.06 -1.94
N SER A 156 -13.63 -24.68 -3.20
CA SER A 156 -14.37 -25.42 -4.23
C SER A 156 -13.75 -26.79 -4.49
N ILE A 157 -12.43 -26.85 -4.55
CA ILE A 157 -11.70 -28.11 -4.79
C ILE A 157 -11.74 -29.01 -3.55
N GLU A 158 -11.51 -28.43 -2.35
CA GLU A 158 -11.62 -29.21 -1.10
C GLU A 158 -13.00 -29.86 -0.92
N ARG A 159 -14.07 -29.15 -1.30
CA ARG A 159 -15.44 -29.71 -1.25
C ARG A 159 -15.65 -30.79 -2.28
N ALA A 160 -15.21 -30.56 -3.51
CA ALA A 160 -15.31 -31.58 -4.56
C ALA A 160 -14.60 -32.88 -4.15
N GLN A 161 -13.44 -32.76 -3.49
CA GLN A 161 -12.73 -33.93 -2.95
C GLN A 161 -13.50 -34.64 -1.83
N LYS A 162 -14.11 -33.87 -0.89
CA LYS A 162 -14.95 -34.44 0.18
C LYS A 162 -16.22 -35.13 -0.35
N GLU A 163 -16.76 -34.66 -1.47
CA GLU A 163 -17.92 -35.24 -2.15
C GLU A 163 -17.56 -36.43 -3.06
N GLY A 164 -16.30 -36.90 -3.03
CA GLY A 164 -15.85 -38.01 -3.89
C GLY A 164 -15.73 -37.63 -5.36
N LYS A 165 -15.93 -36.36 -5.73
CA LYS A 165 -15.71 -35.86 -7.09
C LYS A 165 -14.21 -35.66 -7.29
N ARG A 166 -13.65 -36.22 -8.39
CA ARG A 166 -12.21 -36.04 -8.73
C ARG A 166 -11.90 -34.58 -9.00
N GLY A 167 -11.51 -33.85 -7.95
CA GLY A 167 -10.85 -32.57 -8.06
C GLY A 167 -9.35 -32.77 -7.87
N THR A 168 -8.62 -33.14 -8.92
CA THR A 168 -7.17 -33.18 -8.86
C THR A 168 -6.63 -31.76 -9.01
N LEU A 169 -5.88 -31.31 -8.00
CA LEU A 169 -5.06 -30.13 -8.19
C LEU A 169 -4.05 -30.40 -9.31
N PRO A 170 -3.94 -29.54 -10.31
CA PRO A 170 -2.89 -29.67 -11.31
C PRO A 170 -1.55 -29.62 -10.61
N GLN A 171 -0.79 -30.70 -10.69
CA GLN A 171 0.57 -30.78 -10.15
C GLN A 171 1.57 -30.43 -11.24
N MET A 172 2.61 -29.71 -10.86
CA MET A 172 3.69 -29.35 -11.74
C MET A 172 5.02 -29.68 -11.06
N LYS A 173 5.96 -30.27 -11.81
CA LYS A 173 7.32 -30.47 -11.31
C LYS A 173 7.96 -29.12 -11.01
N PHE A 174 8.57 -28.99 -9.84
CA PHE A 174 9.26 -27.78 -9.45
C PHE A 174 10.36 -27.42 -10.46
N PHE A 175 11.24 -28.37 -10.76
CA PHE A 175 12.26 -28.22 -11.77
C PHE A 175 11.98 -29.18 -12.94
N PRO A 176 12.10 -28.73 -14.21
CA PRO A 176 12.37 -27.35 -14.65
C PRO A 176 11.11 -26.48 -14.77
N ASN A 177 9.92 -27.06 -14.71
CA ASN A 177 8.69 -26.45 -15.21
C ASN A 177 8.23 -25.22 -14.43
N TYR A 178 8.23 -25.30 -13.07
CA TYR A 178 7.85 -24.18 -12.23
C TYR A 178 8.89 -23.06 -12.31
N ILE A 179 10.18 -23.41 -12.11
CA ILE A 179 11.28 -22.43 -12.15
C ILE A 179 11.32 -21.72 -13.50
N LEU A 180 11.17 -22.43 -14.62
CA LEU A 180 11.18 -21.78 -15.93
C LEU A 180 10.06 -20.74 -16.08
N ARG A 181 8.85 -21.05 -15.62
CA ARG A 181 7.73 -20.10 -15.65
C ARG A 181 7.97 -18.89 -14.76
N ASP A 182 8.54 -19.12 -13.58
CA ASP A 182 8.83 -18.05 -12.61
C ASP A 182 9.91 -17.10 -13.16
N VAL A 183 10.99 -17.64 -13.71
CA VAL A 183 12.06 -16.87 -14.35
C VAL A 183 11.53 -16.09 -15.57
N LEU A 184 10.68 -16.70 -16.40
CA LEU A 184 10.06 -15.99 -17.52
C LEU A 184 9.17 -14.84 -17.04
N ALA A 185 8.39 -15.05 -15.97
CA ALA A 185 7.58 -14.01 -15.37
C ALA A 185 8.45 -12.85 -14.83
N TRP A 186 9.59 -13.13 -14.22
CA TRP A 186 10.55 -12.11 -13.78
C TRP A 186 11.08 -11.28 -14.96
N TYR A 187 11.48 -11.93 -16.05
CA TYR A 187 11.94 -11.20 -17.24
C TYR A 187 10.84 -10.32 -17.83
N VAL A 188 9.60 -10.78 -17.87
CA VAL A 188 8.46 -9.97 -18.34
C VAL A 188 8.27 -8.75 -17.44
N VAL A 189 8.27 -8.94 -16.11
CA VAL A 189 8.12 -7.81 -15.16
C VAL A 189 9.26 -6.82 -15.30
N LEU A 190 10.52 -7.30 -15.38
CA LEU A 190 11.68 -6.43 -15.57
C LEU A 190 11.60 -5.65 -16.90
N ALA A 191 11.18 -6.31 -17.98
CA ALA A 191 10.99 -5.66 -19.28
C ALA A 191 9.89 -4.58 -19.22
N VAL A 192 8.76 -4.86 -18.55
CA VAL A 192 7.67 -3.90 -18.35
C VAL A 192 8.15 -2.69 -17.54
N VAL A 193 8.83 -2.92 -16.41
CA VAL A 193 9.37 -1.82 -15.59
C VAL A 193 10.37 -0.99 -16.37
N ALA A 194 11.28 -1.62 -17.12
CA ALA A 194 12.27 -0.91 -17.94
C ALA A 194 11.60 -0.08 -19.05
N ALA A 195 10.60 -0.64 -19.71
CA ALA A 195 9.83 0.06 -20.74
C ALA A 195 9.07 1.27 -20.16
N LEU A 196 8.36 1.08 -19.03
CA LEU A 196 7.66 2.17 -18.36
C LEU A 196 8.63 3.26 -17.92
N ALA A 197 9.78 2.91 -17.35
CA ALA A 197 10.80 3.87 -16.93
C ALA A 197 11.41 4.65 -18.08
N ALA A 198 11.55 4.03 -19.25
CA ALA A 198 12.14 4.65 -20.43
C ALA A 198 11.14 5.52 -21.22
N PHE A 199 9.90 5.04 -21.40
CA PHE A 199 8.90 5.71 -22.25
C PHE A 199 7.97 6.65 -21.49
N TYR A 200 7.80 6.45 -20.18
CA TYR A 200 6.92 7.24 -19.32
C TYR A 200 7.67 7.70 -18.05
N PRO A 201 8.70 8.54 -18.19
CA PRO A 201 9.47 9.00 -17.05
C PRO A 201 8.63 9.91 -16.15
N TRP A 202 8.83 9.77 -14.83
CA TRP A 202 8.22 10.63 -13.84
C TRP A 202 8.97 11.96 -13.77
N GLU A 203 8.23 13.06 -13.93
CA GLU A 203 8.77 14.39 -13.75
C GLU A 203 9.16 14.65 -12.30
N LEU A 204 10.16 15.51 -12.10
CA LEU A 204 10.54 15.93 -10.74
C LEU A 204 9.56 16.98 -10.19
N GLY A 205 8.95 17.78 -11.08
CA GLY A 205 8.10 18.91 -10.70
C GLY A 205 8.92 20.11 -10.21
N THR A 206 8.25 21.12 -9.66
CA THR A 206 8.86 22.33 -9.11
C THR A 206 9.36 22.10 -7.69
N LYS A 207 10.45 22.78 -7.28
CA LYS A 207 10.96 22.76 -5.90
C LYS A 207 9.90 23.29 -4.95
N ALA A 208 9.78 22.67 -3.79
CA ALA A 208 8.85 23.12 -2.74
C ALA A 208 9.28 24.49 -2.18
N ASP A 209 8.32 25.40 -2.11
CA ASP A 209 8.40 26.61 -1.32
C ASP A 209 7.44 26.46 -0.10
N PRO A 210 7.97 26.33 1.13
CA PRO A 210 7.14 26.22 2.32
C PRO A 210 6.22 27.42 2.59
N PHE A 211 6.52 28.57 1.98
CA PHE A 211 5.76 29.82 2.16
C PHE A 211 4.78 30.08 1.02
N ALA A 212 4.79 29.26 -0.04
CA ALA A 212 3.86 29.39 -1.14
C ALA A 212 2.42 29.10 -0.72
N VAL A 213 1.49 29.71 -1.43
CA VAL A 213 0.08 29.38 -1.30
C VAL A 213 -0.14 27.94 -1.81
N VAL A 214 -0.93 27.16 -1.08
CA VAL A 214 -1.23 25.78 -1.47
C VAL A 214 -1.82 25.76 -2.88
N PRO A 215 -1.19 25.06 -3.83
CA PRO A 215 -1.71 24.97 -5.18
C PRO A 215 -3.08 24.31 -5.20
N PRO A 216 -3.99 24.76 -6.08
CA PRO A 216 -5.28 24.10 -6.21
C PRO A 216 -5.11 22.66 -6.73
N GLY A 217 -5.92 21.76 -6.23
CA GLY A 217 -5.93 20.37 -6.70
C GLY A 217 -4.84 19.46 -6.14
N ILE A 218 -4.18 19.85 -5.05
CA ILE A 218 -3.25 18.95 -4.33
C ILE A 218 -3.95 17.65 -3.99
N ARG A 219 -3.35 16.55 -4.42
CA ARG A 219 -3.83 15.18 -4.23
C ARG A 219 -2.70 14.28 -3.77
N PRO A 220 -3.00 13.29 -2.93
CA PRO A 220 -2.03 12.24 -2.62
C PRO A 220 -1.88 11.28 -3.82
N GLU A 221 -0.92 10.40 -3.73
CA GLU A 221 -0.73 9.30 -4.66
C GLU A 221 -2.00 8.44 -4.80
N TRP A 222 -2.16 7.79 -5.96
CA TRP A 222 -3.38 7.08 -6.36
C TRP A 222 -3.89 6.06 -5.32
N TYR A 223 -2.99 5.40 -4.59
CA TYR A 223 -3.34 4.39 -3.58
C TYR A 223 -3.92 4.99 -2.29
N PHE A 224 -3.87 6.30 -2.12
CA PHE A 224 -4.53 7.04 -1.04
C PHE A 224 -5.77 7.80 -1.51
N LEU A 225 -6.03 7.91 -2.82
CA LEU A 225 -7.12 8.73 -3.36
C LEU A 225 -8.49 8.30 -2.86
N ALA A 226 -8.76 6.99 -2.77
CA ALA A 226 -10.05 6.50 -2.29
C ALA A 226 -10.35 7.01 -0.86
N MET A 227 -9.40 6.87 0.05
CA MET A 227 -9.53 7.34 1.42
C MET A 227 -9.63 8.88 1.47
N PHE A 228 -8.73 9.57 0.79
CA PHE A 228 -8.68 11.02 0.75
C PHE A 228 -9.97 11.63 0.22
N HIS A 229 -10.48 11.10 -0.91
CA HIS A 229 -11.74 11.57 -1.48
C HIS A 229 -12.93 11.31 -0.55
N THR A 230 -12.97 10.15 0.10
CA THR A 230 -14.01 9.84 1.10
C THR A 230 -14.01 10.85 2.24
N LEU A 231 -12.83 11.18 2.79
CA LEU A 231 -12.73 12.18 3.85
C LEU A 231 -13.24 13.56 3.43
N LYS A 232 -13.03 13.96 2.16
CA LYS A 232 -13.56 15.20 1.60
C LYS A 232 -15.10 15.22 1.51
N LEU A 233 -15.75 14.07 1.41
CA LEU A 233 -17.21 13.97 1.35
C LEU A 233 -17.86 13.97 2.72
N VAL A 234 -17.09 13.75 3.79
CA VAL A 234 -17.62 13.80 5.15
C VAL A 234 -17.89 15.27 5.52
N PRO A 235 -19.10 15.62 5.98
CA PRO A 235 -19.39 16.97 6.45
C PRO A 235 -18.46 17.36 7.60
N SER A 236 -18.18 18.68 7.74
CA SER A 236 -17.29 19.18 8.81
C SER A 236 -17.75 18.77 10.22
N HIS A 237 -19.06 18.65 10.42
CA HIS A 237 -19.65 18.18 11.68
C HIS A 237 -20.74 17.14 11.41
N VAL A 238 -20.73 16.06 12.17
CA VAL A 238 -21.72 14.99 12.14
C VAL A 238 -22.10 14.66 13.58
N LEU A 239 -23.37 14.85 13.95
CA LEU A 239 -23.90 14.58 15.31
C LEU A 239 -23.08 15.25 16.45
N GLY A 240 -22.52 16.44 16.20
CA GLY A 240 -21.74 17.19 17.19
C GLY A 240 -20.26 16.82 17.24
N PHE A 241 -19.79 15.87 16.44
CA PHE A 241 -18.38 15.50 16.31
C PHE A 241 -17.77 16.08 15.02
N GLU A 242 -16.48 16.36 15.04
CA GLU A 242 -15.75 16.73 13.82
C GLU A 242 -15.75 15.56 12.83
N GLY A 243 -16.19 15.83 11.60
CA GLY A 243 -16.33 14.79 10.57
C GLY A 243 -15.00 14.12 10.19
N GLU A 244 -13.90 14.88 10.22
CA GLU A 244 -12.57 14.35 9.97
C GLU A 244 -12.19 13.26 10.99
N HIS A 245 -12.41 13.52 12.29
CA HIS A 245 -12.18 12.53 13.34
C HIS A 245 -13.01 11.25 13.13
N LEU A 246 -14.29 11.40 12.78
CA LEU A 246 -15.16 10.24 12.51
C LEU A 246 -14.69 9.45 11.29
N GLY A 247 -14.29 10.14 10.23
CA GLY A 247 -13.77 9.50 9.02
C GLY A 247 -12.48 8.70 9.30
N VAL A 248 -11.55 9.28 10.04
CA VAL A 248 -10.29 8.61 10.42
C VAL A 248 -10.55 7.40 11.32
N VAL A 249 -11.46 7.52 12.31
CA VAL A 249 -11.88 6.39 13.15
C VAL A 249 -12.53 5.28 12.32
N ALA A 250 -13.39 5.63 11.36
CA ALA A 250 -14.03 4.65 10.47
C ALA A 250 -12.99 3.87 9.66
N PHE A 251 -11.97 4.52 9.10
CA PHE A 251 -10.86 3.82 8.43
C PHE A 251 -10.03 2.97 9.38
N GLY A 252 -9.80 3.43 10.62
CA GLY A 252 -9.17 2.63 11.68
C GLY A 252 -9.95 1.35 11.99
N LEU A 253 -11.28 1.44 12.06
CA LEU A 253 -12.16 0.27 12.26
C LEU A 253 -12.13 -0.68 11.05
N VAL A 254 -12.06 -0.17 9.83
CA VAL A 254 -11.86 -1.01 8.63
C VAL A 254 -10.51 -1.73 8.69
N ALA A 255 -9.44 -1.04 9.06
CA ALA A 255 -8.13 -1.66 9.24
C ALA A 255 -8.15 -2.76 10.31
N LEU A 256 -8.78 -2.50 11.45
CA LEU A 256 -8.98 -3.48 12.52
C LEU A 256 -9.82 -4.67 12.03
N PHE A 257 -10.89 -4.43 11.29
CA PHE A 257 -11.69 -5.49 10.67
C PHE A 257 -10.84 -6.37 9.76
N LEU A 258 -9.98 -5.79 8.90
CA LEU A 258 -9.09 -6.57 8.03
C LEU A 258 -8.13 -7.47 8.82
N VAL A 259 -7.59 -6.98 9.94
CA VAL A 259 -6.76 -7.78 10.85
C VAL A 259 -7.55 -8.96 11.42
N LEU A 260 -8.82 -8.75 11.77
CA LEU A 260 -9.66 -9.73 12.45
C LEU A 260 -10.35 -10.73 11.50
N VAL A 261 -10.31 -10.54 10.20
CA VAL A 261 -10.98 -11.39 9.19
C VAL A 261 -10.80 -12.90 9.44
N PRO A 262 -9.59 -13.45 9.70
CA PRO A 262 -9.41 -14.90 9.91
C PRO A 262 -10.18 -15.43 11.12
N PHE A 263 -10.38 -14.59 12.12
CA PHE A 263 -11.06 -14.94 13.38
C PHE A 263 -12.58 -14.78 13.30
N LEU A 264 -13.04 -13.86 12.46
CA LEU A 264 -14.46 -13.56 12.24
C LEU A 264 -15.11 -14.52 11.23
N ASP A 265 -14.39 -14.92 10.17
CA ASP A 265 -14.90 -15.82 9.14
C ASP A 265 -14.81 -17.29 9.58
N ARG A 266 -15.59 -17.66 10.58
CA ARG A 266 -15.65 -19.04 11.11
C ARG A 266 -16.13 -20.04 10.08
N ARG A 267 -16.95 -19.63 9.08
CA ARG A 267 -17.47 -20.52 8.04
C ARG A 267 -16.35 -20.97 7.10
N ALA A 268 -15.50 -20.04 6.63
CA ALA A 268 -14.34 -20.40 5.82
C ALA A 268 -13.39 -21.34 6.58
N SER A 269 -13.17 -21.09 7.89
CA SER A 269 -12.34 -21.96 8.74
C SER A 269 -12.87 -23.39 8.87
N ARG A 270 -14.20 -23.59 8.75
CA ARG A 270 -14.83 -24.92 8.71
C ARG A 270 -14.90 -25.54 7.30
N GLY A 271 -14.36 -24.87 6.28
CA GLY A 271 -14.45 -25.33 4.89
C GLY A 271 -15.82 -25.06 4.25
N GLU A 272 -16.68 -24.24 4.85
CA GLU A 272 -18.00 -23.89 4.36
C GLU A 272 -17.96 -22.69 3.40
N ARG A 273 -19.05 -22.48 2.64
CA ARG A 273 -19.21 -21.25 1.86
C ARG A 273 -19.35 -20.05 2.78
N SER A 274 -18.59 -19.00 2.52
CA SER A 274 -18.63 -17.73 3.25
C SER A 274 -19.03 -16.58 2.31
N PRO A 275 -20.34 -16.49 1.94
CA PRO A 275 -20.80 -15.47 0.99
C PRO A 275 -20.66 -14.06 1.53
N VAL A 276 -20.87 -13.85 2.84
CA VAL A 276 -20.77 -12.52 3.47
C VAL A 276 -19.38 -11.94 3.24
N PHE A 277 -18.32 -12.68 3.58
CA PHE A 277 -16.95 -12.20 3.38
C PHE A 277 -16.54 -12.10 1.89
N THR A 278 -17.20 -12.84 1.01
CA THR A 278 -17.02 -12.65 -0.45
C THR A 278 -17.65 -11.34 -0.91
N VAL A 279 -18.85 -11.03 -0.45
CA VAL A 279 -19.51 -9.75 -0.76
C VAL A 279 -18.73 -8.59 -0.18
N LEU A 280 -18.27 -8.67 1.08
CA LEU A 280 -17.44 -7.63 1.72
C LEU A 280 -16.14 -7.39 0.93
N ALA A 281 -15.46 -8.46 0.46
CA ALA A 281 -14.29 -8.32 -0.39
C ALA A 281 -14.63 -7.62 -1.73
N GLY A 282 -15.76 -7.98 -2.35
CA GLY A 282 -16.24 -7.35 -3.59
C GLY A 282 -16.57 -5.87 -3.40
N LEU A 283 -17.26 -5.52 -2.30
CA LEU A 283 -17.56 -4.14 -1.96
C LEU A 283 -16.31 -3.33 -1.67
N GLY A 284 -15.33 -3.91 -0.94
CA GLY A 284 -14.05 -3.27 -0.67
C GLY A 284 -13.24 -3.02 -1.93
N LEU A 285 -13.20 -3.98 -2.86
CA LEU A 285 -12.54 -3.80 -4.15
C LEU A 285 -13.25 -2.74 -5.00
N ALA A 286 -14.58 -2.81 -5.09
CA ALA A 286 -15.38 -1.82 -5.82
C ALA A 286 -15.19 -0.42 -5.24
N TYR A 287 -15.22 -0.27 -3.91
CA TYR A 287 -14.93 0.99 -3.23
C TYR A 287 -13.55 1.52 -3.62
N LEU A 288 -12.51 0.70 -3.48
CA LEU A 288 -11.14 1.12 -3.80
C LEU A 288 -11.02 1.61 -5.25
N VAL A 289 -11.55 0.84 -6.21
CA VAL A 289 -11.47 1.19 -7.64
C VAL A 289 -12.31 2.44 -7.95
N VAL A 290 -13.58 2.44 -7.56
CA VAL A 290 -14.51 3.54 -7.90
C VAL A 290 -14.08 4.84 -7.25
N PHE A 291 -13.74 4.83 -5.96
CA PHE A 291 -13.34 6.07 -5.26
C PHE A 291 -11.95 6.55 -5.67
N THR A 292 -11.06 5.67 -6.09
CA THR A 292 -9.78 6.09 -6.71
C THR A 292 -10.03 6.79 -8.04
N ILE A 293 -10.90 6.25 -8.90
CA ILE A 293 -11.25 6.87 -10.18
C ILE A 293 -11.95 8.22 -9.94
N ILE A 294 -12.97 8.26 -9.08
CA ILE A 294 -13.68 9.50 -8.77
C ILE A 294 -12.70 10.54 -8.19
N GLY A 295 -11.86 10.16 -7.22
CA GLY A 295 -10.87 11.04 -6.61
C GLY A 295 -9.80 11.53 -7.60
N HIS A 296 -9.53 10.78 -8.66
CA HIS A 296 -8.64 11.22 -9.74
C HIS A 296 -9.28 12.31 -10.61
N TYR A 297 -10.56 12.24 -10.90
CA TYR A 297 -11.28 13.20 -11.75
C TYR A 297 -12.00 14.31 -10.97
N ALA A 298 -12.23 14.16 -9.67
CA ALA A 298 -12.82 15.19 -8.83
C ALA A 298 -11.90 16.44 -8.79
N LYS A 299 -12.49 17.60 -9.07
CA LYS A 299 -11.81 18.91 -9.01
C LYS A 299 -11.83 19.46 -7.59
#